data_552a1741a079247f2c3b808507afcf76
#
_entry.id   552a1741a079247f2c3b808507afcf76
#
_cell.length_a   1.000
_cell.length_b   1.000
_cell.length_c   1.000
_cell.angle_alpha   90.00
_cell.angle_beta   90.00
_cell.angle_gamma   90.00
#
_symmetry.space_group_name_H-M   'P 1'
#
loop_
_entity.id
_entity.type
_entity.pdbx_description
1 polymer ?
#
loop_
_entity_poly.entity_id
_entity_poly.type
_entity_poly.pdbx_seq_one_letter_code
_entity_poly.pdbx_strand_id
1 'polypeptide(L)'
;ELKTPDGLAYIATEDIHLPFTISPASTAVKGENFDVEGNVTEFVIPAGKKNASVKLNFLKQENGKDELVLELDNPGEKFMLGNYGKTTIKVYGPTTVGKLFGKWAFKSCDSFEGLKEDYEGLVSASDFTHMPTNNLLTDTLEFIAGDENKLKLHVTGDMKNYFRDCELVYVCDTTVRTGLSTRVVYSLIEMSKVNVSFSASTVNERKAQVGFRILEDEKTLEVTVFDYAPVDFFMEIYDFFKDDPQALMWDAKIQYIFSLVEEE
;
A
#
# COMPACT_ATOMS: atom_id res chain seq x y z
N GLU A 1 -23.67 -15.48 -1.65
CA GLU A 1 -23.64 -16.92 -1.92
C GLU A 1 -24.99 -17.53 -1.53
N LEU A 2 -25.53 -18.37 -2.42
CA LEU A 2 -26.78 -19.11 -2.16
C LEU A 2 -26.48 -20.36 -1.34
N LYS A 3 -27.35 -20.61 -0.35
CA LYS A 3 -27.34 -21.81 0.50
C LYS A 3 -28.74 -22.33 0.68
N THR A 4 -28.84 -23.64 0.89
CA THR A 4 -30.05 -24.28 1.37
C THR A 4 -30.27 -24.02 2.88
N PRO A 5 -31.47 -24.25 3.45
CA PRO A 5 -31.70 -24.02 4.87
C PRO A 5 -30.80 -24.82 5.81
N ASP A 6 -30.27 -25.95 5.37
CA ASP A 6 -29.30 -26.79 6.06
C ASP A 6 -27.84 -26.36 5.83
N GLY A 7 -27.63 -25.24 5.14
CA GLY A 7 -26.31 -24.63 4.95
C GLY A 7 -25.47 -25.16 3.79
N LEU A 8 -25.99 -26.07 2.98
CA LEU A 8 -25.32 -26.62 1.81
C LEU A 8 -25.38 -25.59 0.67
N ALA A 9 -24.38 -25.63 -0.24
CA ALA A 9 -24.37 -24.75 -1.40
C ALA A 9 -25.56 -25.04 -2.33
N TYR A 10 -26.31 -24.00 -2.69
CA TYR A 10 -27.39 -24.09 -3.67
C TYR A 10 -26.94 -23.52 -5.00
N ILE A 11 -27.14 -24.27 -6.07
CA ILE A 11 -26.85 -23.84 -7.43
C ILE A 11 -28.14 -23.30 -8.07
N ALA A 12 -28.10 -22.07 -8.56
CA ALA A 12 -29.24 -21.44 -9.18
C ALA A 12 -29.69 -22.21 -10.42
N THR A 13 -30.98 -22.46 -10.54
CA THR A 13 -31.59 -23.11 -11.72
C THR A 13 -32.04 -22.10 -12.77
N GLU A 14 -32.16 -20.85 -12.39
CA GLU A 14 -32.50 -19.68 -13.22
C GLU A 14 -31.68 -18.49 -12.74
N ASP A 15 -31.60 -17.41 -13.48
CA ASP A 15 -30.95 -16.19 -13.05
C ASP A 15 -31.69 -15.61 -11.84
N ILE A 16 -30.95 -15.29 -10.79
CA ILE A 16 -31.48 -14.73 -9.56
C ILE A 16 -31.01 -13.28 -9.44
N HIS A 17 -31.95 -12.37 -9.40
CA HIS A 17 -31.73 -10.95 -9.24
C HIS A 17 -31.86 -10.57 -7.77
N LEU A 18 -30.84 -9.99 -7.19
CA LEU A 18 -30.77 -9.55 -5.79
C LEU A 18 -30.46 -8.06 -5.74
N PRO A 19 -31.48 -7.20 -5.75
CA PRO A 19 -31.27 -5.76 -5.62
C PRO A 19 -30.59 -5.42 -4.30
N PHE A 20 -29.77 -4.37 -4.33
CA PHE A 20 -29.16 -3.79 -3.14
C PHE A 20 -29.28 -2.29 -3.12
N THR A 21 -29.29 -1.73 -1.92
CA THR A 21 -29.28 -0.29 -1.69
C THR A 21 -28.05 0.10 -0.88
N ILE A 22 -27.59 1.34 -1.11
CA ILE A 22 -26.60 1.98 -0.27
C ILE A 22 -27.36 2.60 0.91
N SER A 23 -27.13 2.07 2.09
CA SER A 23 -27.80 2.53 3.31
C SER A 23 -27.49 4.00 3.61
N PRO A 24 -28.47 4.78 4.12
CA PRO A 24 -28.23 6.12 4.64
C PRO A 24 -27.23 6.16 5.81
N ALA A 25 -26.95 5.02 6.42
CA ALA A 25 -25.92 4.90 7.46
C ALA A 25 -24.49 4.90 6.90
N SER A 26 -24.33 4.87 5.58
CA SER A 26 -23.01 5.02 4.94
C SER A 26 -22.46 6.41 5.19
N THR A 27 -21.19 6.49 5.54
CA THR A 27 -20.46 7.78 5.58
C THR A 27 -19.76 8.04 4.25
N ALA A 28 -19.35 6.97 3.53
CA ALA A 28 -18.80 7.10 2.18
C ALA A 28 -19.89 7.47 1.17
N VAL A 29 -19.55 8.37 0.26
CA VAL A 29 -20.46 8.94 -0.74
C VAL A 29 -20.15 8.36 -2.12
N LYS A 30 -21.15 7.79 -2.79
CA LYS A 30 -21.03 7.31 -4.17
C LYS A 30 -20.74 8.49 -5.11
N GLY A 31 -19.78 8.29 -6.02
CA GLY A 31 -19.32 9.33 -6.95
C GLY A 31 -18.27 10.28 -6.35
N GLU A 32 -18.01 10.22 -5.03
CA GLU A 32 -16.97 10.99 -4.36
C GLU A 32 -15.89 10.05 -3.80
N ASN A 33 -16.27 9.10 -2.94
CA ASN A 33 -15.34 8.21 -2.26
C ASN A 33 -15.20 6.85 -2.97
N PHE A 34 -16.27 6.38 -3.58
CA PHE A 34 -16.30 5.14 -4.34
C PHE A 34 -17.32 5.21 -5.47
N ASP A 35 -17.22 4.26 -6.40
CA ASP A 35 -18.23 4.03 -7.41
C ASP A 35 -18.51 2.53 -7.55
N VAL A 36 -19.66 2.19 -8.13
CA VAL A 36 -20.02 0.82 -8.44
C VAL A 36 -19.79 0.60 -9.92
N GLU A 37 -18.93 -0.36 -10.27
CA GLU A 37 -18.60 -0.64 -11.66
C GLU A 37 -19.87 -0.95 -12.48
N GLY A 38 -19.99 -0.30 -13.63
CA GLY A 38 -21.18 -0.42 -14.47
C GLY A 38 -22.45 0.22 -13.90
N ASN A 39 -22.38 0.94 -12.77
CA ASN A 39 -23.53 1.53 -12.09
C ASN A 39 -24.66 0.53 -11.79
N VAL A 40 -24.32 -0.75 -11.59
CA VAL A 40 -25.29 -1.78 -11.27
C VAL A 40 -25.90 -1.55 -9.89
N THR A 41 -27.16 -1.96 -9.73
CA THR A 41 -27.93 -1.85 -8.48
C THR A 41 -28.41 -3.20 -7.96
N GLU A 42 -27.92 -4.28 -8.55
CA GLU A 42 -28.27 -5.66 -8.16
C GLU A 42 -27.11 -6.61 -8.38
N PHE A 43 -27.11 -7.69 -7.60
CA PHE A 43 -26.29 -8.86 -7.88
C PHE A 43 -27.12 -9.79 -8.77
N VAL A 44 -26.57 -10.21 -9.90
CA VAL A 44 -27.20 -11.25 -10.72
C VAL A 44 -26.40 -12.54 -10.54
N ILE A 45 -27.04 -13.56 -9.95
CA ILE A 45 -26.47 -14.90 -9.84
C ILE A 45 -26.96 -15.70 -11.04
N PRO A 46 -26.10 -16.00 -12.01
CA PRO A 46 -26.53 -16.71 -13.22
C PRO A 46 -26.96 -18.16 -12.91
N ALA A 47 -27.86 -18.68 -13.74
CA ALA A 47 -28.16 -20.10 -13.74
C ALA A 47 -26.88 -20.95 -13.80
N GLY A 48 -26.81 -22.00 -13.00
CA GLY A 48 -25.63 -22.85 -12.85
C GLY A 48 -24.55 -22.30 -11.90
N LYS A 49 -24.77 -21.14 -11.29
CA LYS A 49 -23.84 -20.53 -10.32
C LYS A 49 -24.47 -20.47 -8.93
N LYS A 50 -23.63 -20.26 -7.92
CA LYS A 50 -24.06 -20.14 -6.51
C LYS A 50 -23.75 -18.76 -5.89
N ASN A 51 -23.05 -17.92 -6.61
CA ASN A 51 -22.63 -16.59 -6.16
C ASN A 51 -22.59 -15.58 -7.31
N ALA A 52 -22.65 -14.32 -6.94
CA ALA A 52 -22.33 -13.19 -7.78
C ALA A 52 -21.43 -12.22 -7.02
N SER A 53 -20.79 -11.33 -7.75
CA SER A 53 -19.98 -10.23 -7.21
C SER A 53 -20.28 -8.93 -7.95
N VAL A 54 -20.19 -7.84 -7.25
CA VAL A 54 -20.18 -6.48 -7.79
C VAL A 54 -18.86 -5.86 -7.44
N LYS A 55 -18.25 -5.19 -8.39
CA LYS A 55 -16.97 -4.53 -8.19
C LYS A 55 -17.18 -3.09 -7.77
N LEU A 56 -16.50 -2.70 -6.73
CA LEU A 56 -16.44 -1.33 -6.26
C LEU A 56 -15.10 -0.73 -6.69
N ASN A 57 -15.14 0.47 -7.23
CA ASN A 57 -13.98 1.26 -7.57
C ASN A 57 -13.79 2.31 -6.48
N PHE A 58 -12.65 2.32 -5.85
CA PHE A 58 -12.26 3.39 -4.95
C PHE A 58 -11.94 4.65 -5.76
N LEU A 59 -12.39 5.81 -5.30
CA LEU A 59 -12.14 7.10 -5.95
C LEU A 59 -11.27 8.02 -5.09
N LYS A 60 -11.69 8.27 -3.85
CA LYS A 60 -11.01 9.19 -2.95
C LYS A 60 -11.25 8.80 -1.51
N GLN A 61 -10.19 8.86 -0.71
CA GLN A 61 -10.31 8.76 0.74
C GLN A 61 -10.58 10.14 1.34
N GLU A 62 -11.52 10.17 2.27
CA GLU A 62 -11.84 11.37 3.04
C GLU A 62 -12.09 10.97 4.49
N ASN A 63 -11.50 11.71 5.42
CA ASN A 63 -11.65 11.39 6.85
C ASN A 63 -13.11 11.45 7.28
N GLY A 64 -13.59 10.40 7.95
CA GLY A 64 -14.99 10.28 8.36
C GLY A 64 -15.97 9.90 7.24
N LYS A 65 -15.50 9.68 6.00
CA LYS A 65 -16.28 9.19 4.86
C LYS A 65 -15.73 7.87 4.33
N ASP A 66 -15.63 6.89 5.19
CA ASP A 66 -14.91 5.64 4.93
C ASP A 66 -15.76 4.39 5.13
N GLU A 67 -17.04 4.52 5.48
CA GLU A 67 -17.92 3.38 5.64
C GLU A 67 -19.00 3.35 4.56
N LEU A 68 -19.01 2.28 3.79
CA LEU A 68 -20.08 1.92 2.87
C LEU A 68 -20.91 0.80 3.49
N VAL A 69 -22.17 1.04 3.69
CA VAL A 69 -23.13 0.05 4.17
C VAL A 69 -24.04 -0.34 3.03
N LEU A 70 -23.91 -1.61 2.58
CA LEU A 70 -24.81 -2.21 1.60
C LEU A 70 -25.89 -3.02 2.29
N GLU A 71 -27.12 -2.84 1.86
CA GLU A 71 -28.27 -3.61 2.31
C GLU A 71 -28.89 -4.32 1.09
N LEU A 72 -29.03 -5.64 1.19
CA LEU A 72 -29.78 -6.41 0.20
C LEU A 72 -31.26 -6.19 0.43
N ASP A 73 -31.98 -5.91 -0.64
CA ASP A 73 -33.41 -5.81 -0.61
C ASP A 73 -34.03 -7.21 -0.52
N ASN A 74 -35.32 -7.29 -0.20
CA ASN A 74 -36.01 -8.56 -0.08
C ASN A 74 -35.93 -9.35 -1.40
N PRO A 75 -35.34 -10.56 -1.38
CA PRO A 75 -35.16 -11.36 -2.60
C PRO A 75 -36.43 -12.03 -3.11
N GLY A 76 -37.61 -11.65 -2.61
CA GLY A 76 -38.89 -12.22 -2.96
C GLY A 76 -39.26 -13.46 -2.14
N GLU A 77 -40.37 -14.13 -2.50
CA GLU A 77 -40.94 -15.22 -1.71
C GLU A 77 -40.11 -16.52 -1.74
N LYS A 78 -39.27 -16.69 -2.76
CA LYS A 78 -38.47 -17.91 -2.97
C LYS A 78 -37.20 -17.98 -2.10
N PHE A 79 -36.71 -16.86 -1.62
CA PHE A 79 -35.44 -16.74 -0.91
C PHE A 79 -35.60 -15.96 0.37
N MET A 80 -34.77 -16.26 1.34
CA MET A 80 -34.68 -15.51 2.59
C MET A 80 -33.29 -14.89 2.70
N LEU A 81 -33.23 -13.66 3.18
CA LEU A 81 -31.96 -13.06 3.57
C LEU A 81 -31.41 -13.80 4.80
N GLY A 82 -30.18 -14.28 4.70
CA GLY A 82 -29.45 -14.78 5.85
C GLY A 82 -28.95 -13.65 6.75
N ASN A 83 -28.10 -13.99 7.69
CA ASN A 83 -27.54 -13.04 8.67
C ASN A 83 -26.70 -11.90 8.05
N TYR A 84 -26.40 -11.96 6.77
CA TYR A 84 -25.56 -11.01 6.04
C TYR A 84 -26.34 -10.17 5.02
N GLY A 85 -27.63 -9.95 5.22
CA GLY A 85 -28.42 -9.06 4.39
C GLY A 85 -27.93 -7.60 4.45
N LYS A 86 -27.17 -7.24 5.45
CA LYS A 86 -26.50 -5.96 5.61
C LYS A 86 -25.00 -6.17 5.80
N THR A 87 -24.18 -5.43 5.06
CA THR A 87 -22.72 -5.53 5.12
C THR A 87 -22.11 -4.14 5.16
N THR A 88 -21.23 -3.92 6.14
CA THR A 88 -20.40 -2.71 6.19
C THR A 88 -19.05 -3.00 5.54
N ILE A 89 -18.71 -2.19 4.58
CA ILE A 89 -17.44 -2.24 3.83
C ILE A 89 -16.68 -0.97 4.19
N LYS A 90 -15.48 -1.13 4.68
CA LYS A 90 -14.60 0.01 4.82
C LYS A 90 -14.08 0.39 3.43
N VAL A 91 -14.37 1.61 3.02
CA VAL A 91 -13.89 2.19 1.77
C VAL A 91 -12.54 2.83 2.06
N TYR A 92 -11.54 1.97 2.11
CA TYR A 92 -10.17 2.44 2.15
C TYR A 92 -9.59 2.32 0.75
N GLY A 93 -8.90 3.35 0.32
CA GLY A 93 -7.68 3.08 -0.41
C GLY A 93 -6.73 2.31 0.51
N PRO A 94 -5.69 1.66 -0.02
CA PRO A 94 -4.65 1.08 0.82
C PRO A 94 -4.28 2.08 1.91
N THR A 95 -4.26 1.65 3.17
CA THR A 95 -4.34 2.53 4.35
C THR A 95 -3.25 3.60 4.37
N THR A 96 -2.09 3.29 3.81
CA THR A 96 -0.97 4.21 3.63
C THR A 96 -1.09 4.99 2.32
N VAL A 97 -1.41 4.31 1.20
CA VAL A 97 -1.39 4.94 -0.13
C VAL A 97 -2.41 6.07 -0.27
N GLY A 98 -3.59 5.93 0.32
CA GLY A 98 -4.60 7.00 0.35
C GLY A 98 -4.19 8.24 1.14
N LYS A 99 -3.23 8.09 2.07
CA LYS A 99 -2.72 9.17 2.91
C LYS A 99 -1.37 9.73 2.45
N LEU A 100 -0.76 9.17 1.40
CA LEU A 100 0.55 9.61 0.91
C LEU A 100 0.51 10.97 0.23
N PHE A 101 -0.63 11.38 -0.33
CA PHE A 101 -0.73 12.64 -1.06
C PHE A 101 -0.20 13.82 -0.27
N GLY A 102 0.62 14.62 -0.93
CA GLY A 102 1.27 15.77 -0.33
C GLY A 102 2.79 15.65 -0.37
N LYS A 103 3.43 16.57 0.31
CA LYS A 103 4.87 16.75 0.33
C LYS A 103 5.45 16.30 1.65
N TRP A 104 6.48 15.47 1.59
CA TRP A 104 7.14 14.87 2.74
C TRP A 104 8.61 15.24 2.74
N ALA A 105 9.05 15.98 3.75
CA ALA A 105 10.43 16.41 3.90
C ALA A 105 11.26 15.34 4.61
N PHE A 106 12.46 15.10 4.12
CA PHE A 106 13.40 14.17 4.74
C PHE A 106 13.73 14.60 6.18
N LYS A 107 13.73 13.65 7.10
CA LYS A 107 14.01 13.87 8.52
C LYS A 107 15.25 13.12 8.98
N SER A 108 15.31 11.82 8.77
CA SER A 108 16.42 10.98 9.19
C SER A 108 16.48 9.67 8.40
N CYS A 109 17.60 8.97 8.55
CA CYS A 109 17.78 7.60 8.12
C CYS A 109 18.39 6.82 9.29
N ASP A 110 17.56 6.42 10.24
CA ASP A 110 18.00 5.86 11.51
C ASP A 110 18.74 4.51 11.34
N SER A 111 18.42 3.75 10.31
CA SER A 111 19.11 2.50 9.99
C SER A 111 20.52 2.71 9.41
N PHE A 112 20.86 3.91 9.01
CA PHE A 112 22.11 4.20 8.32
C PHE A 112 23.33 4.08 9.25
N GLU A 113 23.24 4.61 10.46
CA GLU A 113 24.35 4.52 11.44
C GLU A 113 24.59 3.07 11.87
N GLY A 114 23.52 2.29 12.11
CA GLY A 114 23.65 0.86 12.40
C GLY A 114 24.28 0.09 11.25
N LEU A 115 23.84 0.36 10.02
CA LEU A 115 24.46 -0.26 8.85
C LEU A 115 25.93 0.12 8.69
N LYS A 116 26.29 1.36 9.00
CA LYS A 116 27.67 1.84 8.95
C LYS A 116 28.54 1.12 9.98
N GLU A 117 28.03 0.91 11.20
CA GLU A 117 28.73 0.16 12.27
C GLU A 117 28.85 -1.32 11.90
N ASP A 118 27.79 -1.95 11.41
CA ASP A 118 27.78 -3.37 11.05
C ASP A 118 28.73 -3.71 9.90
N TYR A 119 28.99 -2.73 9.03
CA TYR A 119 29.82 -2.92 7.83
C TYR A 119 31.14 -2.14 7.87
N GLU A 120 31.55 -1.66 9.06
CA GLU A 120 32.82 -0.99 9.24
C GLU A 120 33.98 -1.89 8.79
N GLY A 121 34.78 -1.41 7.86
CA GLY A 121 35.91 -2.15 7.28
C GLY A 121 35.57 -3.02 6.06
N LEU A 122 34.30 -3.21 5.73
CA LEU A 122 33.85 -3.92 4.51
C LEU A 122 33.49 -2.96 3.39
N VAL A 123 33.00 -1.77 3.76
CA VAL A 123 32.61 -0.71 2.83
C VAL A 123 33.44 0.53 3.14
N SER A 124 33.85 1.27 2.13
CA SER A 124 34.61 2.49 2.31
C SER A 124 33.78 3.56 3.03
N ALA A 125 34.38 4.29 3.98
CA ALA A 125 33.72 5.39 4.67
C ALA A 125 33.17 6.47 3.68
N SER A 126 33.79 6.59 2.50
CA SER A 126 33.33 7.48 1.42
C SER A 126 31.98 7.03 0.82
N ASP A 127 31.64 5.76 0.94
CA ASP A 127 30.39 5.22 0.38
C ASP A 127 29.17 5.63 1.20
N PHE A 128 29.38 6.10 2.43
CA PHE A 128 28.33 6.57 3.35
C PHE A 128 28.15 8.11 3.35
N THR A 129 28.79 8.85 2.47
CA THR A 129 28.88 10.32 2.55
C THR A 129 27.71 11.07 1.89
N HIS A 130 26.75 10.39 1.31
CA HIS A 130 25.72 11.03 0.48
C HIS A 130 24.30 10.91 1.00
N MET A 131 24.11 10.49 2.24
CA MET A 131 22.81 10.64 2.88
C MET A 131 22.50 12.12 3.03
N PRO A 132 21.24 12.53 2.79
CA PRO A 132 20.83 13.89 3.10
C PRO A 132 21.12 14.15 4.57
N THR A 133 22.04 15.07 4.85
CA THR A 133 22.47 15.36 6.22
C THR A 133 21.62 16.41 6.89
N ASN A 134 20.71 17.03 6.15
CA ASN A 134 19.94 18.16 6.62
C ASN A 134 18.46 17.95 6.43
N ASN A 135 17.73 18.26 7.47
CA ASN A 135 16.28 18.41 7.51
C ASN A 135 15.85 19.68 6.73
N LEU A 136 16.24 19.77 5.48
CA LEU A 136 15.89 20.89 4.65
C LEU A 136 14.62 20.56 3.88
N LEU A 137 13.69 21.50 3.84
CA LEU A 137 12.46 21.43 3.03
C LEU A 137 12.74 21.27 1.53
N THR A 138 14.02 21.25 1.13
CA THR A 138 14.47 20.97 -0.22
C THR A 138 14.55 19.49 -0.56
N ASP A 139 14.74 18.62 0.44
CA ASP A 139 14.92 17.18 0.24
C ASP A 139 13.61 16.47 0.49
N THR A 140 12.80 16.37 -0.55
CA THR A 140 11.42 15.92 -0.38
C THR A 140 11.01 14.83 -1.35
N LEU A 141 10.02 14.06 -0.89
CA LEU A 141 9.16 13.21 -1.70
C LEU A 141 7.79 13.89 -1.78
N GLU A 142 7.30 14.15 -2.97
CA GLU A 142 5.97 14.70 -3.19
C GLU A 142 5.12 13.69 -3.96
N PHE A 143 4.00 13.30 -3.35
CA PHE A 143 3.07 12.34 -3.93
C PHE A 143 1.89 13.09 -4.54
N ILE A 144 1.73 12.96 -5.83
CA ILE A 144 0.71 13.65 -6.61
C ILE A 144 -0.16 12.66 -7.39
N ALA A 145 -1.37 13.08 -7.73
CA ALA A 145 -2.24 12.30 -8.59
C ALA A 145 -1.65 12.23 -10.00
N GLY A 146 -1.53 11.02 -10.51
CA GLY A 146 -1.17 10.75 -11.89
C GLY A 146 -2.39 10.49 -12.76
N ASP A 147 -2.14 10.12 -14.01
CA ASP A 147 -3.18 9.72 -14.95
C ASP A 147 -3.81 8.39 -14.51
N GLU A 148 -5.09 8.19 -14.78
CA GLU A 148 -5.83 6.95 -14.47
C GLU A 148 -5.81 6.54 -12.99
N ASN A 149 -5.85 7.52 -12.06
CA ASN A 149 -5.77 7.29 -10.60
C ASN A 149 -4.47 6.63 -10.12
N LYS A 150 -3.42 6.68 -10.91
CA LYS A 150 -2.09 6.27 -10.47
C LYS A 150 -1.49 7.33 -9.56
N LEU A 151 -0.66 6.90 -8.64
CA LEU A 151 0.13 7.77 -7.80
C LEU A 151 1.46 8.06 -8.50
N LYS A 152 1.88 9.31 -8.55
CA LYS A 152 3.19 9.72 -9.05
C LYS A 152 4.03 10.28 -7.92
N LEU A 153 5.31 9.96 -7.96
CA LEU A 153 6.31 10.53 -7.08
C LEU A 153 7.10 11.60 -7.81
N HIS A 154 7.20 12.77 -7.20
CA HIS A 154 8.14 13.82 -7.57
C HIS A 154 9.19 13.96 -6.46
N VAL A 155 10.46 14.01 -6.83
CA VAL A 155 11.58 13.99 -5.89
C VAL A 155 12.39 15.26 -6.04
N THR A 156 12.78 15.89 -4.93
CA THR A 156 13.59 17.11 -4.93
C THR A 156 14.87 16.96 -4.12
N GLY A 157 15.79 17.89 -4.29
CA GLY A 157 17.03 17.96 -3.53
C GLY A 157 17.91 16.71 -3.67
N ASP A 158 18.62 16.39 -2.61
CA ASP A 158 19.55 15.25 -2.54
C ASP A 158 18.83 13.91 -2.50
N MET A 159 17.50 13.89 -2.22
CA MET A 159 16.70 12.68 -2.34
C MET A 159 16.71 12.11 -3.76
N LYS A 160 17.04 12.91 -4.78
CA LYS A 160 17.26 12.44 -6.16
C LYS A 160 18.41 11.44 -6.31
N ASN A 161 19.29 11.34 -5.32
CA ASN A 161 20.33 10.30 -5.31
C ASN A 161 19.78 8.92 -4.97
N TYR A 162 18.59 8.84 -4.33
CA TYR A 162 18.00 7.60 -3.81
C TYR A 162 16.71 7.21 -4.50
N PHE A 163 15.90 8.19 -4.85
CA PHE A 163 14.62 8.01 -5.53
C PHE A 163 14.58 8.79 -6.84
N ARG A 164 13.65 8.43 -7.71
CA ARG A 164 13.44 9.12 -8.99
C ARG A 164 11.97 9.43 -9.16
N ASP A 165 11.71 10.47 -9.92
CA ASP A 165 10.36 10.74 -10.41
C ASP A 165 9.85 9.52 -11.16
N CYS A 166 8.75 8.95 -10.70
CA CYS A 166 8.18 7.75 -11.29
C CYS A 166 6.70 7.58 -10.96
N GLU A 167 6.02 6.74 -11.72
CA GLU A 167 4.73 6.20 -11.33
C GLU A 167 4.92 5.14 -10.26
N LEU A 168 3.99 5.10 -9.31
CA LEU A 168 3.95 4.17 -8.22
C LEU A 168 2.81 3.17 -8.44
N VAL A 169 3.09 1.90 -8.26
CA VAL A 169 2.09 0.85 -8.37
C VAL A 169 1.93 0.17 -7.02
N TYR A 170 0.76 0.33 -6.42
CA TYR A 170 0.43 -0.40 -5.20
C TYR A 170 0.34 -1.89 -5.48
N VAL A 171 0.99 -2.68 -4.64
CA VAL A 171 1.02 -4.14 -4.76
C VAL A 171 0.08 -4.78 -3.74
N CYS A 172 0.35 -4.59 -2.46
CA CYS A 172 -0.44 -5.11 -1.34
C CYS A 172 0.01 -4.51 -0.02
N ASP A 173 -0.80 -4.66 1.01
CA ASP A 173 -0.32 -4.50 2.38
C ASP A 173 0.28 -5.82 2.86
N THR A 174 1.43 -5.75 3.50
CA THR A 174 2.12 -6.92 4.04
C THR A 174 2.57 -6.68 5.47
N THR A 175 2.60 -7.76 6.24
CA THR A 175 3.10 -7.73 7.61
C THR A 175 4.55 -8.19 7.63
N VAL A 176 5.43 -7.31 8.03
CA VAL A 176 6.87 -7.58 8.16
C VAL A 176 7.23 -7.74 9.63
N ARG A 177 8.03 -8.74 9.91
CA ARG A 177 8.58 -8.95 11.24
C ARG A 177 9.79 -8.02 11.43
N THR A 178 9.74 -7.14 12.42
CA THR A 178 10.78 -6.13 12.68
C THR A 178 11.54 -6.37 14.00
N GLY A 179 11.30 -7.49 14.69
CA GLY A 179 11.90 -7.88 15.92
C GLY A 179 11.46 -9.28 16.34
N LEU A 180 11.91 -9.82 17.46
CA LEU A 180 11.53 -11.17 17.91
C LEU A 180 10.02 -11.39 17.99
N SER A 181 9.27 -10.38 18.40
CA SER A 181 7.80 -10.42 18.52
C SER A 181 7.08 -9.26 17.82
N THR A 182 7.81 -8.30 17.29
CA THR A 182 7.22 -7.10 16.67
C THR A 182 6.90 -7.36 15.21
N ARG A 183 5.69 -7.02 14.82
CA ARG A 183 5.22 -7.07 13.43
C ARG A 183 4.68 -5.71 13.04
N VAL A 184 5.01 -5.28 11.84
CA VAL A 184 4.62 -3.98 11.30
C VAL A 184 3.99 -4.19 9.94
N VAL A 185 2.93 -3.46 9.65
CA VAL A 185 2.26 -3.49 8.35
C VAL A 185 2.83 -2.37 7.48
N TYR A 186 3.25 -2.74 6.27
CA TYR A 186 3.67 -1.83 5.22
C TYR A 186 2.77 -1.97 4.01
N SER A 187 2.49 -0.85 3.35
CA SER A 187 1.98 -0.86 1.98
C SER A 187 3.15 -1.03 1.02
N LEU A 188 3.22 -2.18 0.36
CA LEU A 188 4.23 -2.42 -0.69
C LEU A 188 3.84 -1.67 -1.95
N ILE A 189 4.75 -0.84 -2.41
CA ILE A 189 4.63 -0.05 -3.62
C ILE A 189 5.79 -0.41 -4.55
N GLU A 190 5.47 -0.76 -5.78
CA GLU A 190 6.45 -0.96 -6.82
C GLU A 190 6.86 0.39 -7.39
N MET A 191 8.15 0.66 -7.35
CA MET A 191 8.78 1.83 -7.92
C MET A 191 9.66 1.42 -9.10
N SER A 192 9.52 2.08 -10.23
CA SER A 192 10.25 1.74 -11.45
C SER A 192 11.75 2.04 -11.37
N LYS A 193 12.13 2.99 -10.49
CA LYS A 193 13.52 3.41 -10.30
C LYS A 193 13.79 3.75 -8.84
N VAL A 194 14.56 2.92 -8.19
CA VAL A 194 15.09 3.15 -6.83
C VAL A 194 16.57 2.84 -6.85
N ASN A 195 17.36 3.71 -6.25
CA ASN A 195 18.75 3.38 -6.00
C ASN A 195 18.84 2.47 -4.77
N VAL A 196 19.28 1.26 -4.98
CA VAL A 196 19.43 0.24 -3.92
C VAL A 196 20.89 0.08 -3.51
N SER A 197 21.73 1.08 -3.74
CA SER A 197 23.16 1.08 -3.38
C SER A 197 23.44 2.05 -2.23
N PHE A 198 24.40 1.72 -1.35
CA PHE A 198 24.95 2.63 -0.35
C PHE A 198 25.87 3.68 -0.96
N SER A 199 26.48 3.33 -2.05
CA SER A 199 27.52 4.14 -2.65
C SER A 199 26.93 5.19 -3.55
N ALA A 200 27.27 6.44 -3.32
CA ALA A 200 26.96 7.50 -4.27
C ALA A 200 27.81 7.41 -5.56
N SER A 201 28.94 6.73 -5.48
CA SER A 201 29.78 6.45 -6.65
C SER A 201 29.26 5.29 -7.49
N THR A 202 28.43 4.43 -6.89
CA THR A 202 27.84 3.27 -7.56
C THR A 202 26.33 3.39 -7.52
N VAL A 203 25.76 3.93 -8.59
CA VAL A 203 24.30 4.01 -8.73
C VAL A 203 23.78 2.67 -9.23
N ASN A 204 23.10 1.92 -8.37
CA ASN A 204 22.39 0.72 -8.75
C ASN A 204 20.88 1.01 -8.79
N GLU A 205 20.44 1.58 -9.88
CA GLU A 205 19.02 1.88 -10.10
C GLU A 205 18.31 0.66 -10.65
N ARG A 206 17.26 0.26 -9.98
CA ARG A 206 16.39 -0.83 -10.44
C ARG A 206 14.94 -0.64 -10.03
N LYS A 207 14.08 -1.43 -10.64
CA LYS A 207 12.71 -1.61 -10.19
C LYS A 207 12.74 -2.37 -8.86
N ALA A 208 12.08 -1.84 -7.84
CA ALA A 208 12.04 -2.46 -6.53
C ALA A 208 10.67 -2.26 -5.85
N GLN A 209 10.36 -3.16 -4.94
CA GLN A 209 9.25 -2.98 -4.02
C GLN A 209 9.76 -2.27 -2.77
N VAL A 210 9.08 -1.19 -2.42
CA VAL A 210 9.40 -0.32 -1.29
C VAL A 210 8.21 -0.32 -0.35
N GLY A 211 8.47 -0.46 0.94
CA GLY A 211 7.45 -0.41 1.97
C GLY A 211 7.21 1.01 2.45
N PHE A 212 5.97 1.43 2.44
CA PHE A 212 5.53 2.72 2.95
C PHE A 212 4.65 2.52 4.18
N ARG A 213 4.89 3.30 5.21
CA ARG A 213 4.10 3.29 6.42
C ARG A 213 3.95 4.71 6.96
N ILE A 214 2.72 5.18 7.11
CA ILE A 214 2.43 6.39 7.86
C ILE A 214 2.24 5.99 9.33
N LEU A 215 2.94 6.68 10.23
CA LEU A 215 2.88 6.39 11.64
C LEU A 215 1.58 6.93 12.27
N GLU A 216 1.34 6.59 13.54
CA GLU A 216 0.11 6.94 14.26
C GLU A 216 -0.12 8.45 14.40
N ASP A 217 0.94 9.27 14.32
CA ASP A 217 0.86 10.72 14.33
C ASP A 217 0.31 11.32 13.04
N GLU A 218 0.13 10.49 11.99
CA GLU A 218 -0.29 10.87 10.64
C GLU A 218 0.61 11.93 9.94
N LYS A 219 1.72 12.28 10.57
CA LYS A 219 2.69 13.29 10.11
C LYS A 219 4.07 12.73 9.84
N THR A 220 4.30 11.48 10.17
CA THR A 220 5.56 10.78 9.92
C THR A 220 5.37 9.66 8.91
N LEU A 221 6.15 9.69 7.84
CA LEU A 221 6.20 8.66 6.82
C LEU A 221 7.52 7.90 6.95
N GLU A 222 7.43 6.59 7.07
CA GLU A 222 8.53 5.65 7.01
C GLU A 222 8.56 5.00 5.63
N VAL A 223 9.69 5.08 4.95
CA VAL A 223 9.93 4.48 3.63
C VAL A 223 11.07 3.48 3.76
N THR A 224 10.76 2.22 3.57
CA THR A 224 11.72 1.13 3.76
C THR A 224 12.03 0.45 2.42
N VAL A 225 13.28 0.51 2.02
CA VAL A 225 13.81 -0.26 0.89
C VAL A 225 14.29 -1.59 1.43
N PHE A 226 13.54 -2.66 1.14
CA PHE A 226 13.82 -4.00 1.66
C PHE A 226 14.90 -4.74 0.87
N ASP A 227 14.96 -4.48 -0.41
CA ASP A 227 15.87 -5.15 -1.32
C ASP A 227 17.12 -4.30 -1.54
N TYR A 228 17.77 -4.02 -0.43
CA TYR A 228 18.94 -3.19 -0.38
C TYR A 228 20.19 -4.04 -0.50
N ALA A 229 20.86 -3.93 -1.63
CA ALA A 229 22.11 -4.63 -1.88
C ALA A 229 23.25 -3.64 -2.07
N PRO A 230 24.04 -3.38 -1.05
CA PRO A 230 25.26 -2.64 -1.25
C PRO A 230 26.31 -3.57 -1.85
N VAL A 231 26.69 -3.26 -3.07
CA VAL A 231 27.87 -3.79 -3.79
C VAL A 231 28.10 -5.32 -3.74
N ASP A 232 28.91 -5.83 -4.65
CA ASP A 232 29.16 -7.24 -4.97
C ASP A 232 29.30 -8.22 -3.80
N PHE A 233 29.76 -7.76 -2.64
CA PHE A 233 29.92 -8.60 -1.44
C PHE A 233 28.57 -9.11 -0.90
N PHE A 234 27.50 -8.33 -1.00
CA PHE A 234 26.18 -8.74 -0.51
C PHE A 234 25.39 -9.58 -1.51
N MET A 235 25.83 -9.66 -2.74
CA MET A 235 25.22 -10.57 -3.70
C MET A 235 25.37 -12.02 -3.25
N GLU A 236 26.45 -12.39 -2.56
CA GLU A 236 26.62 -13.73 -1.98
C GLU A 236 25.64 -13.97 -0.82
N ILE A 237 25.47 -12.97 0.08
CA ILE A 237 24.50 -13.03 1.16
C ILE A 237 23.08 -12.96 0.62
N TYR A 238 22.84 -12.11 -0.36
CA TYR A 238 21.58 -12.03 -1.08
C TYR A 238 21.21 -13.38 -1.73
N ASP A 239 22.14 -14.03 -2.42
CA ASP A 239 21.92 -15.33 -3.03
C ASP A 239 21.60 -16.42 -2.01
N PHE A 240 22.14 -16.32 -0.79
CA PHE A 240 21.83 -17.23 0.31
C PHE A 240 20.41 -17.02 0.86
N PHE A 241 19.95 -15.77 0.97
CA PHE A 241 18.66 -15.42 1.55
C PHE A 241 17.56 -15.10 0.52
N LYS A 242 17.85 -15.14 -0.79
CA LYS A 242 16.89 -14.75 -1.85
C LYS A 242 15.59 -15.54 -1.83
N ASP A 243 15.62 -16.76 -1.32
CA ASP A 243 14.47 -17.64 -1.21
C ASP A 243 13.69 -17.46 0.10
N ASP A 244 14.22 -16.63 1.01
CA ASP A 244 13.53 -16.18 2.23
C ASP A 244 13.34 -14.66 2.24
N PRO A 245 12.25 -14.15 1.62
CA PRO A 245 11.98 -12.72 1.58
C PRO A 245 11.87 -12.08 2.97
N GLN A 246 11.54 -12.86 4.00
CA GLN A 246 11.46 -12.35 5.38
C GLN A 246 12.84 -12.15 6.00
N ALA A 247 13.80 -12.99 5.69
CA ALA A 247 15.17 -12.83 6.14
C ALA A 247 15.84 -11.61 5.47
N LEU A 248 15.63 -11.43 4.15
CA LEU A 248 16.08 -10.24 3.42
C LEU A 248 15.47 -8.94 3.99
N MET A 249 14.19 -8.98 4.33
CA MET A 249 13.50 -7.84 4.95
C MET A 249 14.02 -7.50 6.35
N TRP A 250 14.70 -8.44 7.01
CA TRP A 250 15.23 -8.26 8.35
C TRP A 250 16.63 -7.64 8.36
N ASP A 251 17.53 -8.14 7.54
CA ASP A 251 18.96 -7.85 7.66
C ASP A 251 19.48 -6.81 6.66
N ALA A 252 18.77 -6.57 5.57
CA ALA A 252 19.21 -5.67 4.49
C ALA A 252 18.15 -4.64 4.13
N LYS A 253 17.81 -3.76 5.07
CA LYS A 253 16.85 -2.69 4.82
C LYS A 253 17.44 -1.31 5.09
N ILE A 254 17.11 -0.35 4.23
CA ILE A 254 17.25 1.06 4.57
C ILE A 254 15.90 1.66 4.86
N GLN A 255 15.83 2.41 5.94
CA GLN A 255 14.62 3.05 6.42
C GLN A 255 14.82 4.56 6.47
N TYR A 256 14.10 5.23 5.60
CA TYR A 256 14.05 6.70 5.53
C TYR A 256 12.84 7.19 6.30
N ILE A 257 13.02 8.24 7.07
CA ILE A 257 11.96 8.91 7.83
C ILE A 257 11.72 10.30 7.23
N PHE A 258 10.46 10.62 6.98
CA PHE A 258 10.02 11.90 6.46
C PHE A 258 8.95 12.50 7.36
N SER A 259 8.86 13.82 7.33
CA SER A 259 7.78 14.58 7.99
C SER A 259 6.89 15.23 6.95
N LEU A 260 5.57 15.20 7.17
CA LEU A 260 4.60 15.88 6.33
C LEU A 260 4.86 17.40 6.37
N VAL A 261 4.93 18.01 5.18
CA VAL A 261 4.99 19.46 5.04
C VAL A 261 3.56 19.99 5.04
N GLU A 262 3.20 20.74 6.08
CA GLU A 262 1.91 21.41 6.12
C GLU A 262 2.00 22.66 5.22
N GLU A 263 1.07 22.80 4.30
CA GLU A 263 0.91 24.05 3.55
C GLU A 263 0.30 25.10 4.48
N GLU A 264 0.93 26.29 4.58
CA GLU A 264 0.43 27.42 5.35
C GLU A 264 -0.80 28.08 4.69
#